data_aee9646cb4c6840af9299e4d943b8884
#
_entry.id   aee9646cb4c6840af9299e4d943b8884
#
_cell.length_a   1.000
_cell.length_b   1.000
_cell.length_c   1.000
_cell.angle_alpha   90.00
_cell.angle_beta   90.00
_cell.angle_gamma   90.00
#
_symmetry.space_group_name_H-M   'P 1'
#
loop_
_entity.id
_entity.type
_entity.pdbx_description
1 polymer ?
#
loop_
_entity_poly.entity_id
_entity_poly.type
_entity_poly.pdbx_seq_one_letter_code
_entity_poly.pdbx_strand_id
1 'polypeptide(L)'
;NICMDLWCSRGKSTKKVKDMVRGHQMENMSGVRKLQPNLRAQPMVLDPFSINEVDYILASHYHSDHIDINVAAAIMNNPKLEHVKFVGPWHCTELWKKWGVPEDRLVTVKPGDVISLKDVEIHALDSFDRTCLVTLPVEGSENKNGELSGLCPSDEEMGRKAVNYLFKTPGGNIYHGADSHYSIQFAKHGKQFDIDVALNNY
;
A
#
# COMPACT_ATOMS: atom_id res chain seq x y z
N ASN A 1 13.20 12.11 3.89
CA ASN A 1 11.73 12.15 3.96
C ASN A 1 11.13 10.88 3.37
N ILE A 2 10.16 10.27 4.07
CA ILE A 2 9.51 9.02 3.68
C ILE A 2 8.01 9.29 3.58
N CYS A 3 7.39 8.90 2.47
CA CYS A 3 5.94 8.90 2.31
C CYS A 3 5.44 7.46 2.25
N MET A 4 4.42 7.16 3.04
CA MET A 4 3.81 5.83 3.14
C MET A 4 2.38 5.86 2.62
N ASP A 5 2.03 4.92 1.73
CA ASP A 5 0.69 4.77 1.15
C ASP A 5 0.09 6.10 0.64
N LEU A 6 0.90 6.86 -0.11
CA LEU A 6 0.55 8.20 -0.55
C LEU A 6 -0.49 8.14 -1.69
N TRP A 7 -1.74 8.38 -1.33
CA TRP A 7 -2.85 8.47 -2.27
C TRP A 7 -3.38 9.91 -2.36
N CYS A 8 -3.07 10.58 -3.45
CA CYS A 8 -3.46 11.97 -3.73
C CYS A 8 -4.65 12.07 -4.68
N SER A 9 -4.90 11.04 -5.49
CA SER A 9 -5.98 11.05 -6.47
C SER A 9 -7.35 11.15 -5.82
N ARG A 10 -8.24 11.89 -6.47
CA ARG A 10 -9.67 11.86 -6.14
C ARG A 10 -10.25 10.51 -6.54
N GLY A 11 -11.03 9.89 -5.67
CA GLY A 11 -11.76 8.67 -5.99
C GLY A 11 -12.59 8.80 -7.27
N LYS A 12 -12.85 7.69 -7.95
CA LYS A 12 -13.60 7.64 -9.22
C LYS A 12 -15.02 8.17 -9.05
N SER A 13 -15.55 8.84 -10.08
CA SER A 13 -16.92 9.34 -10.07
C SER A 13 -17.95 8.21 -9.97
N THR A 14 -19.11 8.50 -9.39
CA THR A 14 -20.22 7.55 -9.16
C THR A 14 -20.65 6.75 -10.38
N LYS A 15 -20.51 7.27 -11.60
CA LYS A 15 -20.86 6.55 -12.83
C LYS A 15 -19.91 5.40 -13.17
N LYS A 16 -18.67 5.45 -12.65
CA LYS A 16 -17.62 4.42 -12.87
C LYS A 16 -17.38 3.54 -11.64
N VAL A 17 -18.06 3.82 -10.55
CA VAL A 17 -17.84 3.18 -9.23
C VAL A 17 -18.30 1.74 -9.17
N LYS A 18 -19.15 1.26 -10.08
CA LYS A 18 -19.60 -0.14 -10.07
C LYS A 18 -18.44 -1.13 -9.97
N ASP A 19 -17.32 -0.80 -10.57
CA ASP A 19 -16.17 -1.70 -10.64
C ASP A 19 -15.25 -1.59 -9.41
N MET A 20 -15.04 -0.39 -8.88
CA MET A 20 -14.30 -0.23 -7.61
C MET A 20 -15.02 -0.88 -6.43
N VAL A 21 -16.32 -0.70 -6.40
CA VAL A 21 -17.18 -1.22 -5.35
C VAL A 21 -17.18 -2.75 -5.31
N ARG A 22 -17.16 -3.39 -6.49
CA ARG A 22 -17.01 -4.85 -6.61
C ARG A 22 -15.62 -5.32 -6.17
N GLY A 23 -14.59 -4.54 -6.44
CA GLY A 23 -13.22 -4.87 -6.07
C GLY A 23 -12.99 -4.93 -4.56
N HIS A 24 -13.64 -4.08 -3.78
CA HIS A 24 -13.48 -4.06 -2.34
C HIS A 24 -14.32 -5.10 -1.58
N GLN A 25 -15.23 -5.81 -2.23
CA GLN A 25 -16.12 -6.83 -1.63
C GLN A 25 -16.80 -6.42 -0.31
N MET A 26 -16.80 -5.13 0.01
CA MET A 26 -17.37 -4.59 1.26
C MET A 26 -18.84 -4.98 1.41
N GLU A 27 -19.57 -5.08 0.29
CA GLU A 27 -20.97 -5.50 0.29
C GLU A 27 -21.13 -6.94 0.77
N ASN A 28 -20.24 -7.82 0.35
CA ASN A 28 -20.26 -9.23 0.76
C ASN A 28 -19.74 -9.44 2.19
N MET A 29 -18.91 -8.53 2.68
CA MET A 29 -18.32 -8.63 4.01
C MET A 29 -19.17 -7.99 5.09
N SER A 30 -19.85 -6.87 4.79
CA SER A 30 -20.66 -6.14 5.78
C SER A 30 -22.15 -6.47 5.75
N GLY A 31 -22.63 -7.08 4.67
CA GLY A 31 -24.01 -7.57 4.54
C GLY A 31 -25.13 -6.52 4.58
N VAL A 32 -24.85 -5.24 4.78
CA VAL A 32 -25.88 -4.28 5.20
C VAL A 32 -25.80 -2.90 4.54
N ARG A 33 -24.73 -2.52 3.87
CA ARG A 33 -24.60 -1.16 3.34
C ARG A 33 -24.54 -1.13 1.83
N LYS A 34 -25.39 -0.29 1.22
CA LYS A 34 -25.14 0.18 -0.12
C LYS A 34 -23.75 0.81 -0.14
N LEU A 35 -22.90 0.30 -1.01
CA LEU A 35 -21.55 0.79 -1.17
C LEU A 35 -21.61 2.28 -1.57
N GLN A 36 -20.93 3.08 -0.79
CA GLN A 36 -20.72 4.47 -1.12
C GLN A 36 -19.53 4.58 -2.07
N PRO A 37 -19.58 5.49 -3.04
CA PRO A 37 -18.40 5.75 -3.85
C PRO A 37 -17.25 6.17 -2.94
N ASN A 38 -16.07 5.59 -3.16
CA ASN A 38 -14.86 6.00 -2.48
C ASN A 38 -14.39 7.37 -3.00
N LEU A 39 -15.13 8.40 -2.62
CA LEU A 39 -14.86 9.77 -2.98
C LEU A 39 -14.37 10.51 -1.74
N ARG A 40 -13.26 11.20 -1.89
CA ARG A 40 -12.81 12.11 -0.84
C ARG A 40 -13.79 13.27 -0.72
N ALA A 41 -14.12 13.66 0.51
CA ALA A 41 -14.92 14.86 0.79
C ALA A 41 -14.21 16.14 0.29
N GLN A 42 -12.88 16.15 0.36
CA GLN A 42 -12.02 17.19 -0.21
C GLN A 42 -11.44 16.69 -1.56
N PRO A 43 -11.39 17.55 -2.60
CA PRO A 43 -10.91 17.14 -3.94
C PRO A 43 -9.48 16.61 -3.93
N MET A 44 -8.56 17.33 -3.32
CA MET A 44 -7.17 16.95 -3.12
C MET A 44 -6.66 17.64 -1.86
N VAL A 45 -6.04 16.87 -0.98
CA VAL A 45 -5.40 17.42 0.22
C VAL A 45 -3.96 17.86 -0.10
N LEU A 46 -3.32 17.14 -0.99
CA LEU A 46 -1.97 17.39 -1.47
C LEU A 46 -1.93 17.21 -2.98
N ASP A 47 -1.45 18.22 -3.71
CA ASP A 47 -1.11 18.07 -5.12
C ASP A 47 0.22 17.29 -5.22
N PRO A 48 0.25 16.10 -5.81
CA PRO A 48 1.47 15.31 -5.93
C PRO A 48 2.56 16.04 -6.72
N PHE A 49 2.20 16.92 -7.65
CA PHE A 49 3.16 17.70 -8.42
C PHE A 49 3.80 18.85 -7.62
N SER A 50 3.29 19.14 -6.43
CA SER A 50 3.93 20.10 -5.50
C SER A 50 4.98 19.45 -4.58
N ILE A 51 5.16 18.14 -4.64
CA ILE A 51 6.17 17.42 -3.86
C ILE A 51 7.55 17.76 -4.40
N ASN A 52 8.41 18.30 -3.53
CA ASN A 52 9.77 18.72 -3.89
C ASN A 52 10.86 18.06 -3.03
N GLU A 53 10.46 17.41 -1.93
CA GLU A 53 11.37 16.80 -0.96
C GLU A 53 10.82 15.48 -0.46
N VAL A 54 11.29 14.40 -1.07
CA VAL A 54 11.03 13.02 -0.64
C VAL A 54 12.21 12.16 -1.07
N ASP A 55 12.53 11.15 -0.29
CA ASP A 55 13.60 10.19 -0.58
C ASP A 55 13.03 8.81 -0.91
N TYR A 56 11.93 8.45 -0.25
CA TYR A 56 11.29 7.14 -0.40
C TYR A 56 9.76 7.27 -0.48
N ILE A 57 9.20 6.58 -1.47
CA ILE A 57 7.76 6.33 -1.59
C ILE A 57 7.53 4.87 -1.25
N LEU A 58 6.83 4.59 -0.16
CA LEU A 58 6.51 3.23 0.26
C LEU A 58 5.04 2.91 -0.02
N ALA A 59 4.78 1.68 -0.42
CA ALA A 59 3.44 1.13 -0.47
C ALA A 59 3.36 -0.17 0.34
N SER A 60 2.29 -0.31 1.10
CA SER A 60 2.00 -1.54 1.83
C SER A 60 1.48 -2.64 0.91
N HIS A 61 0.66 -2.25 -0.07
CA HIS A 61 0.06 -3.16 -1.05
C HIS A 61 -0.39 -2.41 -2.30
N TYR A 62 -0.85 -3.14 -3.30
CA TYR A 62 -1.10 -2.63 -4.67
C TYR A 62 -2.49 -2.02 -4.91
N HIS A 63 -3.36 -1.91 -3.93
CA HIS A 63 -4.67 -1.28 -4.14
C HIS A 63 -4.54 0.21 -4.46
N SER A 64 -5.47 0.71 -5.27
CA SER A 64 -5.39 2.04 -5.87
C SER A 64 -5.51 3.22 -4.89
N ASP A 65 -5.88 2.95 -3.66
CA ASP A 65 -5.92 3.90 -2.54
C ASP A 65 -4.65 3.85 -1.66
N HIS A 66 -3.67 3.01 -2.02
CA HIS A 66 -2.35 2.92 -1.38
C HIS A 66 -1.21 3.17 -2.38
N ILE A 67 -1.46 2.97 -3.68
CA ILE A 67 -0.49 3.22 -4.76
C ILE A 67 -1.13 4.10 -5.84
N ASP A 68 -0.56 5.26 -6.09
CA ASP A 68 -1.16 6.29 -6.95
C ASP A 68 -0.30 6.59 -8.18
N ILE A 69 -0.86 6.37 -9.37
CA ILE A 69 -0.17 6.65 -10.63
C ILE A 69 0.19 8.14 -10.78
N ASN A 70 -0.62 9.06 -10.22
CA ASN A 70 -0.32 10.48 -10.29
C ASN A 70 0.86 10.85 -9.38
N VAL A 71 1.01 10.18 -8.24
CA VAL A 71 2.20 10.31 -7.39
C VAL A 71 3.43 9.80 -8.13
N ALA A 72 3.37 8.61 -8.72
CA ALA A 72 4.48 8.08 -9.51
C ALA A 72 4.84 9.02 -10.65
N ALA A 73 3.85 9.51 -11.42
CA ALA A 73 4.07 10.45 -12.51
C ALA A 73 4.69 11.78 -12.02
N ALA A 74 4.23 12.33 -10.90
CA ALA A 74 4.75 13.56 -10.34
C ALA A 74 6.22 13.42 -9.94
N ILE A 75 6.57 12.34 -9.26
CA ILE A 75 7.95 12.05 -8.83
C ILE A 75 8.85 11.81 -10.06
N MET A 76 8.35 11.09 -11.07
CA MET A 76 9.12 10.81 -12.29
C MET A 76 9.39 12.03 -13.16
N ASN A 77 8.46 12.98 -13.18
CA ASN A 77 8.58 14.19 -13.98
C ASN A 77 9.32 15.34 -13.26
N ASN A 78 9.75 15.15 -12.01
CA ASN A 78 10.48 16.17 -11.26
C ASN A 78 11.99 15.84 -11.23
N PRO A 79 12.84 16.62 -11.94
CA PRO A 79 14.29 16.34 -11.97
C PRO A 79 14.97 16.38 -10.60
N LYS A 80 14.40 17.09 -9.63
CA LYS A 80 14.94 17.14 -8.26
C LYS A 80 14.75 15.83 -7.50
N LEU A 81 13.84 14.97 -7.98
CA LEU A 81 13.42 13.73 -7.33
C LEU A 81 13.91 12.47 -8.06
N GLU A 82 14.92 12.57 -8.93
CA GLU A 82 15.50 11.42 -9.64
C GLU A 82 16.08 10.36 -8.71
N HIS A 83 16.52 10.76 -7.52
CA HIS A 83 17.08 9.88 -6.49
C HIS A 83 16.02 9.06 -5.73
N VAL A 84 14.74 9.41 -5.82
CA VAL A 84 13.66 8.80 -5.05
C VAL A 84 13.51 7.32 -5.37
N LYS A 85 13.46 6.49 -4.34
CA LYS A 85 13.19 5.05 -4.45
C LYS A 85 11.73 4.75 -4.13
N PHE A 86 11.19 3.78 -4.86
CA PHE A 86 9.85 3.25 -4.68
C PHE A 86 9.96 1.86 -4.04
N VAL A 87 9.41 1.70 -2.85
CA VAL A 87 9.57 0.51 -2.01
C VAL A 87 8.22 -0.14 -1.79
N GLY A 88 8.11 -1.42 -2.06
CA GLY A 88 6.86 -2.15 -1.83
C GLY A 88 6.98 -3.64 -2.11
N PRO A 89 5.95 -4.43 -1.78
CA PRO A 89 5.91 -5.82 -2.15
C PRO A 89 5.91 -5.99 -3.67
N TRP A 90 6.19 -7.20 -4.13
CA TRP A 90 6.43 -7.50 -5.55
C TRP A 90 5.34 -6.93 -6.48
N HIS A 91 4.07 -7.06 -6.13
CA HIS A 91 2.99 -6.54 -6.98
C HIS A 91 2.99 -5.00 -7.09
N CYS A 92 3.44 -4.29 -6.07
CA CYS A 92 3.60 -2.83 -6.15
C CYS A 92 4.73 -2.45 -7.10
N THR A 93 5.88 -3.11 -6.99
CA THR A 93 7.01 -2.82 -7.87
C THR A 93 6.72 -3.17 -9.32
N GLU A 94 5.99 -4.25 -9.59
CA GLU A 94 5.53 -4.57 -10.94
C GLU A 94 4.56 -3.53 -11.52
N LEU A 95 3.66 -2.96 -10.70
CA LEU A 95 2.79 -1.87 -11.15
C LEU A 95 3.59 -0.60 -11.46
N TRP A 96 4.49 -0.18 -10.57
CA TRP A 96 5.35 0.97 -10.82
C TRP A 96 6.21 0.79 -12.06
N LYS A 97 6.74 -0.40 -12.30
CA LYS A 97 7.46 -0.76 -13.52
C LYS A 97 6.59 -0.58 -14.76
N LYS A 98 5.34 -1.05 -14.73
CA LYS A 98 4.35 -0.84 -15.81
C LYS A 98 4.03 0.64 -16.03
N TRP A 99 4.08 1.46 -15.00
CA TRP A 99 3.88 2.91 -15.09
C TRP A 99 5.14 3.67 -15.53
N GLY A 100 6.22 2.96 -15.80
CA GLY A 100 7.46 3.53 -16.35
C GLY A 100 8.49 3.94 -15.30
N VAL A 101 8.33 3.54 -14.03
CA VAL A 101 9.39 3.77 -13.03
C VAL A 101 10.59 2.87 -13.36
N PRO A 102 11.81 3.43 -13.49
CA PRO A 102 13.01 2.67 -13.79
C PRO A 102 13.31 1.60 -12.73
N GLU A 103 13.85 0.46 -13.16
CA GLU A 103 14.13 -0.67 -12.26
C GLU A 103 15.13 -0.33 -11.16
N ASP A 104 16.10 0.52 -11.44
CA ASP A 104 17.09 0.97 -10.46
C ASP A 104 16.49 1.85 -9.34
N ARG A 105 15.27 2.34 -9.54
CA ARG A 105 14.50 3.08 -8.53
C ARG A 105 13.53 2.20 -7.75
N LEU A 106 13.36 0.93 -8.11
CA LEU A 106 12.44 0.00 -7.48
C LEU A 106 13.16 -0.82 -6.41
N VAL A 107 12.55 -0.95 -5.25
CA VAL A 107 13.02 -1.80 -4.15
C VAL A 107 11.88 -2.74 -3.76
N THR A 108 12.00 -3.98 -4.18
CA THR A 108 11.03 -5.01 -3.80
C THR A 108 11.36 -5.53 -2.41
N VAL A 109 10.35 -5.57 -1.55
CA VAL A 109 10.46 -6.11 -0.18
C VAL A 109 9.48 -7.25 0.05
N LYS A 110 9.82 -8.11 1.00
CA LYS A 110 8.99 -9.20 1.52
C LYS A 110 9.10 -9.24 3.04
N PRO A 111 8.21 -9.92 3.76
CA PRO A 111 8.31 -10.08 5.20
C PRO A 111 9.69 -10.60 5.62
N GLY A 112 10.28 -9.94 6.62
CA GLY A 112 11.63 -10.21 7.12
C GLY A 112 12.73 -9.33 6.54
N ASP A 113 12.47 -8.60 5.46
CA ASP A 113 13.45 -7.67 4.89
C ASP A 113 13.55 -6.40 5.75
N VAL A 114 14.77 -5.84 5.80
CA VAL A 114 15.08 -4.61 6.51
C VAL A 114 15.81 -3.66 5.57
N ILE A 115 15.32 -2.44 5.46
CA ILE A 115 15.98 -1.35 4.75
C ILE A 115 16.63 -0.45 5.80
N SER A 116 17.94 -0.37 5.81
CA SER A 116 18.69 0.52 6.70
C SER A 116 18.96 1.85 6.01
N LEU A 117 18.43 2.90 6.57
CA LEU A 117 18.71 4.28 6.19
C LEU A 117 19.62 4.90 7.27
N LYS A 118 20.06 6.12 7.07
CA LYS A 118 21.00 6.79 7.98
C LYS A 118 20.56 6.71 9.45
N ASP A 119 19.34 7.12 9.73
CA ASP A 119 18.79 7.25 11.10
C ASP A 119 17.48 6.44 11.28
N VAL A 120 17.09 5.63 10.29
CA VAL A 120 15.84 4.89 10.30
C VAL A 120 16.07 3.48 9.76
N GLU A 121 15.51 2.48 10.43
CA GLU A 121 15.37 1.14 9.88
C GLU A 121 13.89 0.91 9.54
N ILE A 122 13.63 0.37 8.34
CA ILE A 122 12.30 0.02 7.88
C ILE A 122 12.23 -1.49 7.78
N HIS A 123 11.45 -2.11 8.65
CA HIS A 123 11.22 -3.55 8.65
C HIS A 123 9.92 -3.86 7.90
N ALA A 124 9.98 -4.71 6.89
CA ALA A 124 8.81 -5.28 6.25
C ALA A 124 8.35 -6.50 7.05
N LEU A 125 7.08 -6.52 7.43
CA LEU A 125 6.49 -7.53 8.30
C LEU A 125 5.31 -8.21 7.62
N ASP A 126 4.92 -9.38 8.14
CA ASP A 126 3.75 -10.11 7.66
C ASP A 126 2.49 -9.23 7.70
N SER A 127 1.73 -9.27 6.62
CA SER A 127 0.43 -8.63 6.51
C SER A 127 -0.68 -9.68 6.41
N PHE A 128 -1.87 -9.35 6.88
CA PHE A 128 -3.07 -10.15 6.66
C PHE A 128 -4.18 -9.26 6.08
N ASP A 129 -3.99 -8.83 4.86
CA ASP A 129 -5.01 -8.11 4.11
C ASP A 129 -5.93 -9.08 3.38
N ARG A 130 -7.16 -9.21 3.88
CA ARG A 130 -8.16 -10.15 3.32
C ARG A 130 -8.59 -9.75 1.91
N THR A 131 -8.56 -8.48 1.57
CA THR A 131 -8.89 -8.03 0.22
C THR A 131 -7.81 -8.40 -0.77
N CYS A 132 -6.54 -8.36 -0.38
CA CYS A 132 -5.42 -8.86 -1.18
C CYS A 132 -5.48 -10.37 -1.43
N LEU A 133 -6.11 -11.16 -0.53
CA LEU A 133 -6.32 -12.59 -0.76
C LEU A 133 -7.16 -12.87 -2.00
N VAL A 134 -8.19 -12.04 -2.23
CA VAL A 134 -9.22 -12.28 -3.23
C VAL A 134 -9.09 -11.39 -4.47
N THR A 135 -8.14 -10.46 -4.46
CA THR A 135 -7.86 -9.59 -5.60
C THR A 135 -6.55 -9.96 -6.28
N LEU A 136 -6.48 -9.70 -7.57
CA LEU A 136 -5.24 -9.74 -8.33
C LEU A 136 -4.89 -8.32 -8.75
N PRO A 137 -3.61 -7.96 -8.80
CA PRO A 137 -3.18 -6.68 -9.33
C PRO A 137 -3.40 -6.65 -10.83
N VAL A 138 -4.59 -6.22 -11.21
CA VAL A 138 -4.93 -5.93 -12.61
C VAL A 138 -4.89 -4.43 -12.79
N GLU A 139 -4.62 -3.96 -13.98
CA GLU A 139 -4.77 -2.56 -14.31
C GLU A 139 -6.16 -2.07 -13.88
N GLY A 140 -6.20 -1.22 -12.84
CA GLY A 140 -7.43 -0.72 -12.28
C GLY A 140 -8.03 -1.52 -11.13
N SER A 141 -7.30 -2.44 -10.49
CA SER A 141 -7.74 -3.22 -9.31
C SER A 141 -9.03 -4.02 -9.50
N GLU A 142 -9.31 -4.46 -10.72
CA GLU A 142 -10.49 -5.27 -11.00
C GLU A 142 -10.14 -6.75 -11.02
N ASN A 143 -10.55 -7.46 -9.99
CA ASN A 143 -10.72 -8.89 -10.10
C ASN A 143 -11.98 -9.17 -10.94
N LYS A 144 -11.80 -9.44 -12.22
CA LYS A 144 -12.93 -9.65 -13.15
C LYS A 144 -13.79 -10.86 -12.78
N ASN A 145 -13.28 -11.80 -12.03
CA ASN A 145 -13.92 -13.10 -11.83
C ASN A 145 -14.25 -13.43 -10.37
N GLY A 146 -13.86 -12.62 -9.39
CA GLY A 146 -14.10 -12.94 -7.97
C GLY A 146 -13.47 -14.28 -7.54
N GLU A 147 -12.56 -14.82 -8.34
CA GLU A 147 -11.88 -16.06 -8.01
C GLU A 147 -10.94 -15.82 -6.85
N LEU A 148 -11.23 -16.52 -5.77
CA LEU A 148 -10.32 -16.60 -4.64
C LEU A 148 -9.03 -17.26 -5.13
N SER A 149 -7.92 -16.56 -5.06
CA SER A 149 -6.61 -17.16 -5.23
C SER A 149 -6.33 -18.03 -3.99
N GLY A 150 -6.95 -19.20 -3.93
CA GLY A 150 -6.82 -20.12 -2.80
C GLY A 150 -7.42 -19.57 -1.49
N LEU A 151 -8.06 -20.42 -0.71
CA LEU A 151 -8.62 -20.06 0.60
C LEU A 151 -7.55 -19.72 1.65
N CYS A 152 -6.30 -20.12 1.40
CA CYS A 152 -5.13 -19.82 2.24
C CYS A 152 -3.91 -19.71 1.33
N PRO A 153 -3.56 -18.52 0.85
CA PRO A 153 -2.29 -18.34 0.15
C PRO A 153 -1.15 -18.69 1.10
N SER A 154 -0.05 -19.16 0.53
CA SER A 154 1.17 -19.32 1.30
C SER A 154 1.63 -17.97 1.86
N ASP A 155 2.38 -17.97 2.96
CA ASP A 155 2.96 -16.74 3.52
C ASP A 155 3.81 -16.01 2.46
N GLU A 156 4.49 -16.74 1.58
CA GLU A 156 5.25 -16.18 0.48
C GLU A 156 4.33 -15.44 -0.52
N GLU A 157 3.20 -16.03 -0.90
CA GLU A 157 2.26 -15.40 -1.82
C GLU A 157 1.64 -14.13 -1.21
N MET A 158 1.29 -14.16 0.08
CA MET A 158 0.83 -12.96 0.80
C MET A 158 1.89 -11.89 0.87
N GLY A 159 3.14 -12.24 1.17
CA GLY A 159 4.25 -11.29 1.22
C GLY A 159 4.57 -10.66 -0.14
N ARG A 160 4.18 -11.26 -1.25
CA ARG A 160 4.24 -10.64 -2.59
C ARG A 160 3.13 -9.63 -2.83
N LYS A 161 2.01 -9.75 -2.11
CA LYS A 161 0.82 -8.90 -2.26
C LYS A 161 0.82 -7.73 -1.30
N ALA A 162 1.12 -7.97 -0.02
CA ALA A 162 1.01 -6.99 1.04
C ALA A 162 2.04 -7.20 2.13
N VAL A 163 2.51 -6.11 2.73
CA VAL A 163 3.38 -6.08 3.90
C VAL A 163 2.91 -5.00 4.87
N ASN A 164 3.14 -5.23 6.15
CA ASN A 164 3.10 -4.20 7.17
C ASN A 164 4.50 -3.62 7.35
N TYR A 165 4.61 -2.43 7.89
CA TYR A 165 5.92 -1.82 8.14
C TYR A 165 6.11 -1.42 9.59
N LEU A 166 7.33 -1.62 10.09
CA LEU A 166 7.80 -1.00 11.33
C LEU A 166 8.95 -0.07 10.99
N PHE A 167 8.79 1.19 11.34
CA PHE A 167 9.83 2.22 11.24
C PHE A 167 10.49 2.37 12.62
N LYS A 168 11.75 1.99 12.73
CA LYS A 168 12.55 2.29 13.91
C LYS A 168 13.27 3.60 13.69
N THR A 169 12.97 4.57 14.53
CA THR A 169 13.52 5.93 14.44
C THR A 169 14.14 6.34 15.76
N PRO A 170 15.02 7.35 15.78
CA PRO A 170 15.55 7.89 17.05
C PRO A 170 14.47 8.43 17.99
N GLY A 171 13.32 8.81 17.48
CA GLY A 171 12.20 9.37 18.23
C GLY A 171 11.17 8.33 18.71
N GLY A 172 11.32 7.07 18.33
CA GLY A 172 10.38 5.98 18.64
C GLY A 172 10.05 5.12 17.43
N ASN A 173 9.39 4.01 17.69
CA ASN A 173 9.05 3.00 16.72
C ASN A 173 7.58 3.16 16.27
N ILE A 174 7.37 3.30 14.95
CA ILE A 174 6.06 3.50 14.36
C ILE A 174 5.69 2.25 13.57
N TYR A 175 4.61 1.61 13.95
CA TYR A 175 4.05 0.47 13.23
C TYR A 175 2.93 0.92 12.30
N HIS A 176 2.99 0.48 11.04
CA HIS A 176 1.97 0.73 10.04
C HIS A 176 1.37 -0.60 9.60
N GLY A 177 0.13 -0.86 10.04
CA GLY A 177 -0.59 -2.10 9.76
C GLY A 177 -1.37 -2.10 8.44
N ALA A 178 -1.33 -0.99 7.70
CA ALA A 178 -2.03 -0.84 6.43
C ALA A 178 -3.51 -1.26 6.51
N ASP A 179 -3.98 -2.05 5.55
CA ASP A 179 -5.32 -2.64 5.53
C ASP A 179 -5.36 -4.06 6.12
N SER A 180 -4.35 -4.42 6.93
CA SER A 180 -4.36 -5.70 7.62
C SER A 180 -5.56 -5.82 8.54
N HIS A 181 -6.33 -6.88 8.34
CA HIS A 181 -7.43 -7.21 9.22
C HIS A 181 -6.89 -7.76 10.55
N TYR A 182 -7.71 -7.68 11.59
CA TYR A 182 -7.37 -8.25 12.89
C TYR A 182 -6.96 -9.70 12.76
N SER A 183 -5.75 -10.01 13.19
CA SER A 183 -5.15 -11.33 13.10
C SER A 183 -4.12 -11.56 14.18
N ILE A 184 -3.68 -12.82 14.31
CA ILE A 184 -2.61 -13.21 15.25
C ILE A 184 -1.28 -12.50 14.93
N GLN A 185 -1.09 -11.99 13.71
CA GLN A 185 0.12 -11.27 13.32
C GLN A 185 0.36 -10.01 14.17
N PHE A 186 -0.70 -9.27 14.50
CA PHE A 186 -0.57 -8.11 15.39
C PHE A 186 -0.01 -8.50 16.76
N ALA A 187 -0.50 -9.62 17.32
CA ALA A 187 0.02 -10.10 18.62
C ALA A 187 1.48 -10.59 18.52
N LYS A 188 1.85 -11.20 17.39
CA LYS A 188 3.25 -11.61 17.14
C LYS A 188 4.16 -10.38 17.04
N HIS A 189 3.77 -9.39 16.22
CA HIS A 189 4.56 -8.17 16.05
C HIS A 189 4.71 -7.39 17.37
N GLY A 190 3.63 -7.25 18.16
CA GLY A 190 3.68 -6.59 19.46
C GLY A 190 4.49 -7.33 20.52
N LYS A 191 4.75 -8.65 20.34
CA LYS A 191 5.69 -9.39 21.19
C LYS A 191 7.13 -9.33 20.71
N GLN A 192 7.33 -9.15 19.42
CA GLN A 192 8.64 -9.17 18.78
C GLN A 192 9.31 -7.80 18.79
N PHE A 193 8.53 -6.73 18.74
CA PHE A 193 9.02 -5.36 18.60
C PHE A 193 8.41 -4.45 19.67
N ASP A 194 9.23 -3.53 20.17
CA ASP A 194 8.71 -2.37 20.90
C ASP A 194 8.02 -1.45 19.89
N ILE A 195 6.75 -1.14 20.12
CA ILE A 195 5.94 -0.28 19.25
C ILE A 195 5.42 0.87 20.09
N ASP A 196 5.87 2.08 19.77
CA ASP A 196 5.43 3.31 20.46
C ASP A 196 4.12 3.84 19.88
N VAL A 197 3.97 3.74 18.54
CA VAL A 197 2.79 4.19 17.83
C VAL A 197 2.35 3.14 16.82
N ALA A 198 1.07 2.79 16.80
CA ALA A 198 0.48 1.91 15.79
C ALA A 198 -0.59 2.65 14.98
N LEU A 199 -0.42 2.63 13.66
CA LEU A 199 -1.37 3.15 12.68
C LEU A 199 -2.03 1.94 12.00
N ASN A 200 -3.29 1.68 12.34
CA ASN A 200 -4.05 0.56 11.82
C ASN A 200 -5.38 1.04 11.24
N ASN A 201 -5.85 0.39 10.20
CA ASN A 201 -7.19 0.54 9.67
C ASN A 201 -8.15 -0.40 10.44
N TYR A 202 -9.45 -0.03 10.54
CA TYR A 202 -10.47 -0.82 11.24
C TYR A 202 -11.60 -1.20 10.30
#